data_67c12e09202e3bc81bc4b95a32468285
#
_entry.id   67c12e09202e3bc81bc4b95a32468285
#
_cell.length_a   1.000
_cell.length_b   1.000
_cell.length_c   1.000
_cell.angle_alpha   90.00
_cell.angle_beta   90.00
_cell.angle_gamma   90.00
#
_symmetry.space_group_name_H-M   'P 1'
#
loop_
_entity.id
_entity.type
_entity.pdbx_description
1 polymer ?
#
loop_
_entity_poly.entity_id
_entity_poly.type
_entity_poly.pdbx_seq_one_letter_code
_entity_poly.pdbx_strand_id
1 'polypeptide(L)'
;MADKVLPGPVERPRPTDSVNIHTEKILDACRDKDCIDDLRVYPTVSSQAVIDSAFSVRPESATLIYADVNVDAISFNRGYYTVDVTYFYIVSGETFPGGTPVRGLAVFDKRVILYGSEGSVKHFSSRGDMKSGITTQPGGPLAVVEAVDPIALNLRIGECGDGDDPEKRSIPQEIIDAIGEKLNLSGNGKRLYVTLGQFSMIRLERSVSLSLSAENYLPSSECAGSSGDDPCTMFSRVRFPVEEFFPPESLPAEEQYRDLI
;
A
#
# COMPACT_ATOMS: atom_id res chain seq x y z
N MET A 1 -18.36 -63.88 -40.55
CA MET A 1 -18.80 -62.45 -40.82
C MET A 1 -18.58 -61.71 -39.50
N ALA A 2 -17.60 -60.82 -39.46
CA ALA A 2 -17.29 -60.08 -38.27
C ALA A 2 -18.16 -58.78 -38.27
N ASP A 3 -18.99 -58.64 -37.27
CA ASP A 3 -19.79 -57.45 -37.06
C ASP A 3 -18.88 -56.27 -36.79
N LYS A 4 -18.92 -55.28 -37.69
CA LYS A 4 -18.25 -54.01 -37.51
C LYS A 4 -19.08 -53.17 -36.57
N VAL A 5 -18.68 -53.10 -35.31
CA VAL A 5 -19.24 -52.16 -34.33
C VAL A 5 -18.85 -50.75 -34.79
N LEU A 6 -19.84 -50.01 -35.26
CA LEU A 6 -19.70 -48.58 -35.55
C LEU A 6 -19.61 -47.83 -34.22
N PRO A 7 -18.61 -46.98 -34.03
CA PRO A 7 -18.56 -46.14 -32.80
C PRO A 7 -19.80 -45.23 -32.80
N GLY A 8 -20.52 -45.23 -31.67
CA GLY A 8 -21.64 -44.34 -31.43
C GLY A 8 -21.21 -42.87 -31.55
N PRO A 9 -22.17 -41.97 -31.73
CA PRO A 9 -21.88 -40.54 -31.81
C PRO A 9 -21.11 -40.12 -30.56
N VAL A 10 -19.88 -39.62 -30.78
CA VAL A 10 -19.13 -38.96 -29.73
C VAL A 10 -19.94 -37.75 -29.33
N GLU A 11 -20.55 -37.77 -28.15
CA GLU A 11 -21.13 -36.55 -27.56
C GLU A 11 -20.00 -35.53 -27.50
N ARG A 12 -20.10 -34.52 -28.36
CA ARG A 12 -19.26 -33.33 -28.23
C ARG A 12 -19.62 -32.72 -26.88
N PRO A 13 -18.67 -32.51 -25.97
CA PRO A 13 -18.95 -31.78 -24.76
C PRO A 13 -19.63 -30.48 -25.18
N ARG A 14 -20.78 -30.18 -24.55
CA ARG A 14 -21.45 -28.87 -24.75
C ARG A 14 -20.37 -27.82 -24.57
N PRO A 15 -20.29 -26.81 -25.44
CA PRO A 15 -19.38 -25.73 -25.21
C PRO A 15 -19.73 -25.16 -23.83
N THR A 16 -18.90 -25.41 -22.84
CA THR A 16 -18.93 -24.64 -21.58
C THR A 16 -18.86 -23.20 -22.03
N ASP A 17 -19.86 -22.40 -21.67
CA ASP A 17 -19.88 -20.99 -22.01
C ASP A 17 -18.58 -20.37 -21.50
N SER A 18 -17.64 -20.15 -22.41
CA SER A 18 -16.37 -19.55 -22.08
C SER A 18 -16.53 -18.04 -22.14
N VAL A 19 -16.18 -17.38 -21.04
CA VAL A 19 -16.19 -15.93 -20.96
C VAL A 19 -14.75 -15.43 -21.12
N ASN A 20 -14.55 -14.50 -22.03
CA ASN A 20 -13.28 -13.81 -22.18
C ASN A 20 -13.26 -12.62 -21.25
N ILE A 21 -12.30 -12.62 -20.34
CA ILE A 21 -12.08 -11.52 -19.39
C ILE A 21 -10.74 -10.86 -19.68
N HIS A 22 -10.69 -9.57 -19.42
CA HIS A 22 -9.45 -8.80 -19.40
C HIS A 22 -9.18 -8.40 -17.94
N THR A 23 -8.00 -8.74 -17.42
CA THR A 23 -7.65 -8.54 -16.01
C THR A 23 -6.16 -8.33 -15.83
N GLU A 24 -5.76 -7.83 -14.68
CA GLU A 24 -4.37 -7.75 -14.27
C GLU A 24 -3.93 -9.09 -13.66
N LYS A 25 -2.86 -9.65 -14.21
CA LYS A 25 -2.22 -10.88 -13.70
C LYS A 25 -1.00 -10.51 -12.88
N ILE A 26 -0.94 -10.96 -11.65
CA ILE A 26 0.24 -10.85 -10.80
C ILE A 26 1.31 -11.78 -11.38
N LEU A 27 2.48 -11.22 -11.68
CA LEU A 27 3.63 -11.95 -12.20
C LEU A 27 4.59 -12.35 -11.10
N ASP A 28 4.82 -11.42 -10.17
CA ASP A 28 5.68 -11.61 -9.01
C ASP A 28 5.24 -10.68 -7.88
N ALA A 29 5.51 -11.07 -6.64
CA ALA A 29 5.17 -10.29 -5.47
C ALA A 29 6.11 -10.58 -4.31
N CYS A 30 6.39 -9.57 -3.50
CA CYS A 30 7.07 -9.71 -2.23
C CYS A 30 6.27 -9.04 -1.11
N ARG A 31 6.40 -9.57 0.08
CA ARG A 31 5.90 -8.98 1.33
C ARG A 31 7.08 -8.67 2.23
N ASP A 32 6.98 -7.58 2.97
CA ASP A 32 8.06 -7.19 3.85
C ASP A 32 7.57 -6.65 5.19
N LYS A 33 8.42 -6.78 6.18
CA LYS A 33 8.27 -6.24 7.52
C LYS A 33 9.51 -5.41 7.81
N ASP A 34 9.43 -4.13 7.52
CA ASP A 34 10.53 -3.19 7.72
C ASP A 34 10.51 -2.63 9.15
N CYS A 35 11.65 -2.68 9.83
CA CYS A 35 11.93 -1.85 10.98
C CYS A 35 12.86 -0.73 10.53
N ILE A 36 12.31 0.49 10.45
CA ILE A 36 13.01 1.67 9.93
C ILE A 36 13.50 2.47 11.12
N ASP A 37 14.78 2.28 11.45
CA ASP A 37 15.38 2.96 12.59
C ASP A 37 15.83 4.37 12.23
N ASP A 38 15.69 5.28 13.20
CA ASP A 38 16.21 6.64 13.15
C ASP A 38 15.88 7.41 11.85
N LEU A 39 14.68 7.19 11.33
CA LEU A 39 14.20 7.93 10.18
C LEU A 39 14.01 9.40 10.55
N ARG A 40 14.61 10.31 9.77
CA ARG A 40 14.51 11.74 10.02
C ARG A 40 13.08 12.22 9.79
N VAL A 41 12.58 12.99 10.75
CA VAL A 41 11.30 13.70 10.65
C VAL A 41 11.56 15.17 10.40
N TYR A 42 10.92 15.75 9.40
CA TYR A 42 10.92 17.17 9.09
C TYR A 42 9.71 17.82 9.80
N PRO A 43 9.90 18.50 10.93
CA PRO A 43 8.79 19.08 11.68
C PRO A 43 8.12 20.22 10.90
N THR A 44 6.88 20.51 11.24
CA THR A 44 6.28 21.78 10.84
C THR A 44 6.99 22.94 11.53
N VAL A 45 6.88 24.15 10.99
CA VAL A 45 7.54 25.34 11.56
C VAL A 45 7.08 25.58 13.01
N SER A 46 5.79 25.39 13.30
CA SER A 46 5.24 25.51 14.66
C SER A 46 5.80 24.43 15.60
N SER A 47 5.87 23.17 15.11
CA SER A 47 6.41 22.06 15.89
C SER A 47 7.90 22.20 16.18
N GLN A 48 8.69 22.77 15.26
CA GLN A 48 10.12 23.00 15.46
C GLN A 48 10.39 23.87 16.70
N ALA A 49 9.67 24.95 16.87
CA ALA A 49 9.83 25.84 18.02
C ALA A 49 9.56 25.12 19.35
N VAL A 50 8.60 24.19 19.34
CA VAL A 50 8.28 23.36 20.52
C VAL A 50 9.41 22.33 20.77
N ILE A 51 9.89 21.66 19.73
CA ILE A 51 10.97 20.66 19.81
C ILE A 51 12.25 21.28 20.34
N ASP A 52 12.61 22.50 19.91
CA ASP A 52 13.82 23.19 20.34
C ASP A 52 13.85 23.45 21.86
N SER A 53 12.69 23.60 22.48
CA SER A 53 12.55 23.81 23.93
C SER A 53 12.33 22.50 24.72
N ALA A 54 11.99 21.40 24.05
CA ALA A 54 11.65 20.14 24.69
C ALA A 54 12.90 19.34 25.13
N PHE A 55 12.76 18.54 26.19
CA PHE A 55 13.78 17.58 26.63
C PHE A 55 13.63 16.22 25.97
N SER A 56 12.40 15.78 25.77
CA SER A 56 12.08 14.50 25.14
C SER A 56 10.74 14.57 24.41
N VAL A 57 10.47 13.57 23.61
CA VAL A 57 9.25 13.42 22.84
C VAL A 57 8.77 11.98 22.94
N ARG A 58 7.47 11.79 22.99
CA ARG A 58 6.82 10.48 22.98
C ARG A 58 6.08 10.29 21.65
N PRO A 59 6.18 9.12 21.00
CA PRO A 59 5.40 8.85 19.81
C PRO A 59 3.91 8.73 20.16
N GLU A 60 3.07 9.22 19.28
CA GLU A 60 1.61 9.12 19.36
C GLU A 60 1.09 8.29 18.19
N SER A 61 1.39 8.70 16.96
CA SER A 61 0.95 8.02 15.75
C SER A 61 1.89 8.26 14.57
N ALA A 62 1.79 7.38 13.60
CA ALA A 62 2.34 7.58 12.27
C ALA A 62 1.31 7.13 11.23
N THR A 63 1.10 7.94 10.19
CA THR A 63 0.13 7.67 9.13
C THR A 63 0.82 7.73 7.79
N LEU A 64 0.63 6.71 6.96
CA LEU A 64 1.10 6.69 5.58
C LEU A 64 0.14 7.51 4.72
N ILE A 65 0.60 8.63 4.17
CA ILE A 65 -0.26 9.53 3.38
C ILE A 65 -0.11 9.36 1.88
N TYR A 66 1.07 8.88 1.44
CA TYR A 66 1.36 8.71 0.03
C TYR A 66 2.54 7.76 -0.18
N ALA A 67 2.53 7.06 -1.31
CA ALA A 67 3.67 6.31 -1.81
C ALA A 67 3.88 6.63 -3.29
N ASP A 68 5.08 7.12 -3.64
CA ASP A 68 5.50 7.28 -5.02
C ASP A 68 6.17 5.99 -5.49
N VAL A 69 5.77 5.49 -6.66
CA VAL A 69 6.21 4.19 -7.16
C VAL A 69 6.77 4.35 -8.57
N ASN A 70 8.04 3.99 -8.73
CA ASN A 70 8.71 3.98 -10.02
C ASN A 70 9.17 2.57 -10.39
N VAL A 71 9.09 2.21 -11.69
CA VAL A 71 9.46 0.89 -12.21
C VAL A 71 10.45 1.05 -13.34
N ASP A 72 11.63 0.47 -13.18
CA ASP A 72 12.70 0.52 -14.16
C ASP A 72 13.16 -0.87 -14.58
N ALA A 73 13.28 -1.10 -15.89
CA ALA A 73 13.78 -2.36 -16.43
C ALA A 73 15.27 -2.52 -16.15
N ILE A 74 15.67 -3.71 -15.69
CA ILE A 74 17.08 -4.05 -15.47
C ILE A 74 17.69 -4.47 -16.81
N SER A 75 18.56 -3.66 -17.38
CA SER A 75 19.10 -3.83 -18.75
C SER A 75 19.89 -5.13 -18.94
N PHE A 76 20.58 -5.61 -17.92
CA PHE A 76 21.39 -6.84 -17.95
C PHE A 76 20.66 -8.09 -17.49
N ASN A 77 19.43 -7.98 -16.96
CA ASN A 77 18.61 -9.09 -16.51
C ASN A 77 17.19 -8.95 -17.06
N ARG A 78 16.98 -9.51 -18.25
CA ARG A 78 15.71 -9.37 -18.97
C ARG A 78 14.53 -9.93 -18.19
N GLY A 79 13.42 -9.20 -18.21
CA GLY A 79 12.19 -9.58 -17.53
C GLY A 79 12.18 -9.23 -16.05
N TYR A 80 13.28 -8.72 -15.48
CA TYR A 80 13.35 -8.21 -14.12
C TYR A 80 13.31 -6.70 -14.09
N TYR A 81 12.68 -6.17 -13.06
CA TYR A 81 12.47 -4.74 -12.87
C TYR A 81 12.85 -4.33 -11.46
N THR A 82 13.42 -3.17 -11.34
CA THR A 82 13.57 -2.49 -10.06
C THR A 82 12.29 -1.72 -9.79
N VAL A 83 11.75 -1.89 -8.61
CA VAL A 83 10.62 -1.09 -8.12
C VAL A 83 11.14 -0.22 -6.99
N ASP A 84 11.16 1.09 -7.23
CA ASP A 84 11.54 2.10 -6.25
C ASP A 84 10.27 2.69 -5.66
N VAL A 85 10.16 2.63 -4.35
CA VAL A 85 9.00 3.14 -3.61
C VAL A 85 9.47 4.17 -2.61
N THR A 86 8.94 5.38 -2.69
CA THR A 86 9.16 6.44 -1.71
C THR A 86 7.89 6.63 -0.89
N TYR A 87 7.94 6.27 0.38
CA TYR A 87 6.84 6.40 1.32
C TYR A 87 6.90 7.73 2.07
N PHE A 88 5.75 8.37 2.25
CA PHE A 88 5.60 9.63 2.96
C PHE A 88 4.67 9.45 4.17
N TYR A 89 5.21 9.71 5.37
CA TYR A 89 4.49 9.52 6.62
C TYR A 89 4.31 10.84 7.35
N ILE A 90 3.11 11.06 7.88
CA ILE A 90 2.90 12.07 8.92
C ILE A 90 3.16 11.41 10.26
N VAL A 91 4.09 11.96 11.03
CA VAL A 91 4.44 11.50 12.37
C VAL A 91 3.95 12.54 13.37
N SER A 92 3.23 12.07 14.39
CA SER A 92 2.75 12.89 15.51
C SER A 92 3.32 12.37 16.82
N GLY A 93 3.55 13.28 17.76
CA GLY A 93 4.02 12.97 19.09
C GLY A 93 3.76 14.10 20.06
N GLU A 94 4.05 13.86 21.34
CA GLU A 94 3.92 14.81 22.42
C GLU A 94 5.26 15.08 23.10
N THR A 95 5.55 16.34 23.37
CA THR A 95 6.79 16.75 24.04
C THR A 95 6.68 16.70 25.56
N PHE A 96 7.82 16.48 26.22
CA PHE A 96 7.95 16.56 27.67
C PHE A 96 9.03 17.59 28.07
N PRO A 97 8.78 18.43 29.09
CA PRO A 97 7.52 18.65 29.80
C PRO A 97 6.50 19.43 28.95
N GLY A 98 5.24 19.34 29.30
CA GLY A 98 4.17 20.21 28.78
C GLY A 98 3.13 19.50 27.91
N GLY A 99 3.38 18.28 27.39
CA GLY A 99 2.38 17.54 26.60
C GLY A 99 1.95 18.30 25.33
N THR A 100 2.86 19.11 24.74
CA THR A 100 2.54 19.87 23.55
C THR A 100 2.68 18.98 22.32
N PRO A 101 1.63 18.89 21.47
CA PRO A 101 1.69 18.08 20.28
C PRO A 101 2.69 18.64 19.27
N VAL A 102 3.41 17.73 18.61
CA VAL A 102 4.33 18.02 17.51
C VAL A 102 4.01 17.13 16.34
N ARG A 103 4.22 17.67 15.13
CA ARG A 103 3.90 17.00 13.88
C ARG A 103 4.98 17.26 12.84
N GLY A 104 5.26 16.25 12.02
CA GLY A 104 6.24 16.38 10.93
C GLY A 104 6.09 15.30 9.88
N LEU A 105 6.87 15.45 8.81
CA LEU A 105 6.94 14.53 7.69
C LEU A 105 8.18 13.65 7.81
N ALA A 106 8.01 12.33 7.67
CA ALA A 106 9.11 11.39 7.48
C ALA A 106 9.03 10.79 6.07
N VAL A 107 10.18 10.51 5.45
CA VAL A 107 10.26 9.98 4.08
C VAL A 107 11.20 8.78 4.07
N PHE A 108 10.73 7.66 3.55
CA PHE A 108 11.49 6.42 3.47
C PHE A 108 11.52 5.88 2.04
N ASP A 109 12.71 5.57 1.54
CA ASP A 109 12.91 4.99 0.21
C ASP A 109 13.20 3.50 0.32
N LYS A 110 12.50 2.72 -0.49
CA LYS A 110 12.66 1.27 -0.58
C LYS A 110 12.84 0.85 -2.02
N ARG A 111 13.76 -0.07 -2.25
CA ARG A 111 14.01 -0.66 -3.56
C ARG A 111 13.87 -2.17 -3.49
N VAL A 112 13.09 -2.75 -4.41
CA VAL A 112 12.95 -4.19 -4.57
C VAL A 112 13.14 -4.56 -6.04
N ILE A 113 13.50 -5.84 -6.29
CA ILE A 113 13.64 -6.40 -7.63
C ILE A 113 12.60 -7.51 -7.78
N LEU A 114 11.76 -7.39 -8.80
CA LEU A 114 10.70 -8.35 -9.09
C LEU A 114 10.71 -8.76 -10.57
N TYR A 115 10.18 -9.94 -10.85
CA TYR A 115 10.01 -10.42 -12.20
C TYR A 115 8.73 -9.88 -12.82
N GLY A 116 8.83 -9.14 -13.92
CA GLY A 116 7.71 -8.48 -14.61
C GLY A 116 7.53 -8.93 -16.07
N SER A 117 8.22 -10.00 -16.50
CA SER A 117 8.21 -10.53 -17.88
C SER A 117 8.75 -9.53 -18.93
N GLU A 118 9.08 -10.02 -20.11
CA GLU A 118 9.69 -9.22 -21.20
C GLU A 118 8.68 -8.58 -22.16
N GLY A 119 7.38 -8.61 -21.87
CA GLY A 119 6.39 -8.08 -22.80
C GLY A 119 6.55 -6.56 -23.04
N SER A 120 6.44 -6.13 -24.30
CA SER A 120 6.55 -4.72 -24.72
C SER A 120 5.29 -4.22 -25.43
N VAL A 121 4.13 -4.81 -25.13
CA VAL A 121 2.86 -4.43 -25.76
C VAL A 121 2.43 -3.07 -25.25
N LYS A 122 2.18 -2.14 -26.19
CA LYS A 122 1.63 -0.81 -25.88
C LYS A 122 0.11 -0.86 -25.92
N HIS A 123 -0.53 -0.34 -24.90
CA HIS A 123 -1.98 -0.25 -24.82
C HIS A 123 -2.45 1.16 -25.18
N PHE A 124 -3.40 1.26 -26.11
CA PHE A 124 -4.07 2.50 -26.46
C PHE A 124 -5.56 2.30 -26.29
N SER A 125 -6.22 3.17 -25.57
CA SER A 125 -7.66 3.10 -25.29
C SER A 125 -8.37 4.36 -25.80
N SER A 126 -9.60 4.21 -26.30
CA SER A 126 -10.47 5.34 -26.65
C SER A 126 -10.94 6.15 -25.42
N ARG A 127 -10.80 5.58 -24.22
CA ARG A 127 -11.03 6.25 -22.93
C ARG A 127 -9.77 6.97 -22.41
N GLY A 128 -8.81 7.27 -23.27
CA GLY A 128 -7.52 7.82 -22.91
C GLY A 128 -7.64 9.00 -21.94
N ASP A 129 -7.16 8.80 -20.74
CA ASP A 129 -6.83 9.90 -19.84
C ASP A 129 -5.60 10.62 -20.39
N MET A 130 -5.86 11.62 -21.23
CA MET A 130 -4.81 12.52 -21.72
C MET A 130 -4.14 13.34 -20.61
N LYS A 131 -4.48 13.11 -19.34
CA LYS A 131 -3.88 13.77 -18.17
C LYS A 131 -2.60 13.10 -17.65
N SER A 132 -2.34 11.87 -18.04
CA SER A 132 -1.06 11.24 -17.73
C SER A 132 -0.08 11.62 -18.81
N GLY A 133 0.90 12.43 -18.46
CA GLY A 133 2.05 12.71 -19.30
C GLY A 133 2.63 11.40 -19.85
N ILE A 134 3.37 11.49 -20.94
CA ILE A 134 4.02 10.37 -21.62
C ILE A 134 4.61 9.43 -20.57
N THR A 135 3.96 8.29 -20.36
CA THR A 135 4.50 7.25 -19.47
C THR A 135 5.84 6.80 -20.03
N THR A 136 6.88 6.90 -19.24
CA THR A 136 8.25 6.58 -19.63
C THR A 136 8.43 5.11 -20.02
N GLN A 137 7.46 4.24 -19.71
CA GLN A 137 7.43 2.83 -20.13
C GLN A 137 6.04 2.38 -20.62
N PRO A 138 5.60 2.81 -21.81
CA PRO A 138 4.40 2.24 -22.39
C PRO A 138 4.64 0.76 -22.69
N GLY A 139 3.98 -0.12 -21.95
CA GLY A 139 4.05 -1.58 -22.13
C GLY A 139 4.87 -2.33 -21.07
N GLY A 140 5.42 -1.66 -20.06
CA GLY A 140 6.02 -2.26 -18.88
C GLY A 140 4.98 -2.90 -17.93
N PRO A 141 5.41 -3.66 -16.92
CA PRO A 141 4.53 -4.10 -15.84
C PRO A 141 4.08 -2.91 -15.00
N LEU A 142 2.90 -3.03 -14.41
CA LEU A 142 2.39 -2.11 -13.41
C LEU A 142 2.89 -2.57 -12.03
N ALA A 143 3.48 -1.69 -11.24
CA ALA A 143 3.76 -1.96 -9.85
C ALA A 143 2.60 -1.47 -8.98
N VAL A 144 2.17 -2.33 -8.07
CA VAL A 144 1.16 -2.03 -7.06
C VAL A 144 1.77 -2.23 -5.68
N VAL A 145 1.60 -1.23 -4.83
CA VAL A 145 2.07 -1.23 -3.44
C VAL A 145 0.87 -1.18 -2.51
N GLU A 146 0.79 -2.14 -1.62
CA GLU A 146 -0.17 -2.19 -0.53
C GLU A 146 0.60 -2.09 0.78
N ALA A 147 0.20 -1.18 1.64
CA ALA A 147 0.83 -0.99 2.94
C ALA A 147 -0.23 -0.56 3.96
N VAL A 148 -0.03 -0.97 5.21
CA VAL A 148 -0.84 -0.49 6.33
C VAL A 148 -0.15 0.71 6.97
N ASP A 149 -0.89 1.48 7.75
CA ASP A 149 -0.28 2.55 8.53
C ASP A 149 0.83 2.00 9.43
N PRO A 150 2.00 2.65 9.48
CA PRO A 150 3.11 2.16 10.25
C PRO A 150 2.87 2.33 11.76
N ILE A 151 3.53 1.48 12.53
CA ILE A 151 3.55 1.58 13.98
C ILE A 151 4.70 2.50 14.38
N ALA A 152 4.42 3.60 15.08
CA ALA A 152 5.44 4.45 15.67
C ALA A 152 6.02 3.77 16.92
N LEU A 153 7.20 3.17 16.78
CA LEU A 153 7.85 2.40 17.85
C LEU A 153 8.61 3.30 18.84
N ASN A 154 9.28 4.31 18.31
CA ASN A 154 10.05 5.27 19.09
C ASN A 154 10.07 6.63 18.41
N LEU A 155 10.21 7.69 19.20
CA LEU A 155 10.42 9.05 18.73
C LEU A 155 11.43 9.73 19.65
N ARG A 156 12.49 10.31 19.07
CA ARG A 156 13.57 10.92 19.83
C ARG A 156 14.03 12.25 19.26
N ILE A 157 14.49 13.11 20.15
CA ILE A 157 15.14 14.36 19.78
C ILE A 157 16.66 14.11 19.74
N GLY A 158 17.31 14.59 18.69
CA GLY A 158 18.76 14.59 18.54
C GLY A 158 19.32 16.00 18.41
N GLU A 159 20.54 16.19 18.84
CA GLU A 159 21.28 17.44 18.65
C GLU A 159 21.70 17.56 17.18
N CYS A 160 21.80 18.80 16.68
CA CYS A 160 22.35 19.07 15.36
C CYS A 160 23.88 18.80 15.39
N GLY A 161 24.33 17.77 14.69
CA GLY A 161 25.77 17.51 14.51
C GLY A 161 26.36 18.43 13.42
N ASP A 162 27.56 18.97 13.65
CA ASP A 162 28.33 19.66 12.63
C ASP A 162 28.73 18.66 11.52
N GLY A 163 28.13 18.75 10.35
CA GLY A 163 28.51 17.93 9.19
C GLY A 163 27.40 17.19 8.45
N ASP A 164 26.20 17.19 8.99
CA ASP A 164 25.03 16.63 8.28
C ASP A 164 24.46 17.68 7.34
N ASP A 165 24.86 17.61 6.09
CA ASP A 165 24.27 18.42 5.02
C ASP A 165 22.76 18.18 4.97
N PRO A 166 21.92 19.23 4.90
CA PRO A 166 20.49 19.03 4.75
C PRO A 166 20.27 18.29 3.44
N GLU A 167 19.89 17.01 3.55
CA GLU A 167 19.44 16.25 2.39
C GLU A 167 18.35 17.07 1.69
N LYS A 168 18.67 17.65 0.54
CA LYS A 168 17.70 18.36 -0.30
C LYS A 168 16.76 17.33 -0.94
N ARG A 169 15.84 16.77 -0.12
CA ARG A 169 14.78 15.94 -0.67
C ARG A 169 13.77 16.83 -1.39
N SER A 170 13.49 16.48 -2.62
CA SER A 170 12.36 17.07 -3.34
C SER A 170 11.06 16.44 -2.79
N ILE A 171 10.31 17.23 -2.04
CA ILE A 171 8.99 16.82 -1.54
C ILE A 171 7.96 17.38 -2.51
N PRO A 172 7.07 16.53 -3.08
CA PRO A 172 5.98 17.00 -3.92
C PRO A 172 5.10 18.03 -3.21
N GLN A 173 4.64 19.04 -3.95
CA GLN A 173 3.83 20.11 -3.37
C GLN A 173 2.53 19.60 -2.79
N GLU A 174 1.94 18.59 -3.40
CA GLU A 174 0.71 17.93 -2.94
C GLU A 174 0.86 17.35 -1.53
N ILE A 175 2.05 16.85 -1.20
CA ILE A 175 2.37 16.33 0.14
C ILE A 175 2.45 17.48 1.16
N ILE A 176 3.08 18.60 0.77
CA ILE A 176 3.17 19.79 1.63
C ILE A 176 1.78 20.37 1.90
N ASP A 177 0.94 20.40 0.86
CA ASP A 177 -0.43 20.90 0.97
C ASP A 177 -1.31 19.98 1.87
N ALA A 178 -1.08 18.67 1.81
CA ALA A 178 -1.77 17.69 2.66
C ALA A 178 -1.44 17.84 4.16
N ILE A 179 -0.22 18.31 4.46
CA ILE A 179 0.17 18.59 5.85
C ILE A 179 -0.50 19.87 6.38
N GLY A 180 -0.80 20.82 5.47
CA GLY A 180 -1.49 22.07 5.78
C GLY A 180 -0.63 23.13 6.45
N GLU A 181 0.67 22.88 6.64
CA GLU A 181 1.63 23.80 7.27
C GLU A 181 3.01 23.65 6.64
N LYS A 182 3.81 24.71 6.65
CA LYS A 182 5.17 24.71 6.15
C LYS A 182 6.06 23.81 6.99
N LEU A 183 6.86 22.99 6.30
CA LEU A 183 7.88 22.12 6.92
C LEU A 183 9.19 22.90 7.14
N ASN A 184 9.87 22.61 8.23
CA ASN A 184 11.23 23.05 8.47
C ASN A 184 12.22 22.09 7.79
N LEU A 185 12.60 22.40 6.56
CA LEU A 185 13.57 21.63 5.76
C LEU A 185 15.01 22.12 5.97
N SER A 186 15.21 23.25 6.68
CA SER A 186 16.54 23.87 6.81
C SER A 186 17.50 23.10 7.70
N GLY A 187 16.98 22.20 8.53
CA GLY A 187 17.81 21.42 9.46
C GLY A 187 18.36 22.20 10.65
N ASN A 188 18.00 23.48 10.79
CA ASN A 188 18.38 24.30 11.92
C ASN A 188 17.57 23.88 13.16
N GLY A 189 18.21 23.84 14.33
CA GLY A 189 17.59 23.44 15.59
C GLY A 189 17.74 21.96 15.92
N LYS A 190 17.04 21.51 16.95
CA LYS A 190 17.01 20.09 17.34
C LYS A 190 16.32 19.27 16.26
N ARG A 191 16.85 18.08 16.03
CA ARG A 191 16.31 17.14 15.04
C ARG A 191 15.37 16.15 15.68
N LEU A 192 14.36 15.73 14.91
CA LEU A 192 13.42 14.70 15.32
C LEU A 192 13.66 13.44 14.49
N TYR A 193 13.71 12.29 15.16
CA TYR A 193 13.91 10.99 14.55
C TYR A 193 12.84 10.01 15.04
N VAL A 194 12.31 9.20 14.12
CA VAL A 194 11.31 8.18 14.42
C VAL A 194 11.81 6.80 14.04
N THR A 195 11.47 5.79 14.84
CA THR A 195 11.58 4.38 14.46
C THR A 195 10.18 3.88 14.12
N LEU A 196 10.01 3.35 12.91
CA LEU A 196 8.74 2.87 12.38
C LEU A 196 8.78 1.36 12.11
N GLY A 197 7.71 0.68 12.45
CA GLY A 197 7.44 -0.68 11.99
C GLY A 197 6.43 -0.66 10.84
N GLN A 198 6.84 -1.07 9.64
CA GLN A 198 6.02 -1.03 8.42
C GLN A 198 5.78 -2.43 7.88
N PHE A 199 4.52 -2.72 7.52
CA PHE A 199 4.18 -3.89 6.72
C PHE A 199 3.77 -3.44 5.32
N SER A 200 4.37 -4.04 4.31
CA SER A 200 4.06 -3.74 2.91
C SER A 200 4.08 -4.99 2.04
N MET A 201 3.32 -4.94 0.96
CA MET A 201 3.34 -5.89 -0.14
C MET A 201 3.51 -5.13 -1.45
N ILE A 202 4.46 -5.57 -2.26
CA ILE A 202 4.76 -4.98 -3.55
C ILE A 202 4.62 -6.08 -4.60
N ARG A 203 3.85 -5.82 -5.66
CA ARG A 203 3.64 -6.77 -6.75
C ARG A 203 3.79 -6.11 -8.12
N LEU A 204 4.20 -6.90 -9.09
CA LEU A 204 4.19 -6.53 -10.49
C LEU A 204 3.05 -7.24 -11.21
N GLU A 205 2.27 -6.48 -11.94
CA GLU A 205 1.09 -6.93 -12.68
C GLU A 205 1.21 -6.61 -14.16
N ARG A 206 0.56 -7.42 -14.97
CA ARG A 206 0.36 -7.14 -16.40
C ARG A 206 -1.05 -7.47 -16.81
N SER A 207 -1.59 -6.61 -17.66
CA SER A 207 -2.88 -6.84 -18.31
C SER A 207 -2.81 -8.08 -19.20
N VAL A 208 -3.73 -9.00 -19.00
CA VAL A 208 -3.87 -10.23 -19.78
C VAL A 208 -5.33 -10.48 -20.15
N SER A 209 -5.53 -11.13 -21.28
CA SER A 209 -6.84 -11.63 -21.67
C SER A 209 -6.90 -13.12 -21.39
N LEU A 210 -7.87 -13.55 -20.63
CA LEU A 210 -8.08 -14.95 -20.23
C LEU A 210 -9.44 -15.42 -20.75
N SER A 211 -9.51 -16.68 -21.18
CA SER A 211 -10.76 -17.36 -21.45
C SER A 211 -11.03 -18.34 -20.32
N LEU A 212 -12.10 -18.12 -19.59
CA LEU A 212 -12.49 -18.94 -18.44
C LEU A 212 -13.82 -19.62 -18.72
N SER A 213 -13.96 -20.88 -18.27
CA SER A 213 -15.26 -21.50 -18.14
C SER A 213 -15.96 -20.89 -16.93
N ALA A 214 -17.03 -20.15 -17.17
CA ALA A 214 -17.73 -19.45 -16.10
C ALA A 214 -19.25 -19.65 -16.27
N GLU A 215 -19.94 -19.71 -15.15
CA GLU A 215 -21.38 -19.60 -15.07
C GLU A 215 -21.74 -18.17 -14.68
N ASN A 216 -22.89 -17.70 -15.15
CA ASN A 216 -23.40 -16.40 -14.76
C ASN A 216 -23.70 -16.41 -13.25
N TYR A 217 -23.08 -15.52 -12.52
CA TYR A 217 -23.39 -15.32 -11.11
C TYR A 217 -24.67 -14.52 -10.98
N LEU A 218 -25.68 -15.13 -10.39
CA LEU A 218 -26.89 -14.44 -9.95
C LEU A 218 -26.89 -14.41 -8.42
N PRO A 219 -26.96 -13.22 -7.79
CA PRO A 219 -27.10 -13.14 -6.35
C PRO A 219 -28.31 -13.92 -5.87
N SER A 220 -28.11 -14.80 -4.90
CA SER A 220 -29.18 -15.67 -4.35
C SER A 220 -30.08 -14.96 -3.34
N SER A 221 -29.69 -13.78 -2.88
CA SER A 221 -30.44 -12.98 -1.92
C SER A 221 -31.08 -11.77 -2.57
N GLU A 222 -32.35 -11.55 -2.35
CA GLU A 222 -33.02 -10.30 -2.71
C GLU A 222 -32.48 -9.16 -1.83
N CYS A 223 -32.37 -7.96 -2.42
CA CYS A 223 -32.02 -6.80 -1.62
C CYS A 223 -33.14 -6.53 -0.61
N ALA A 224 -32.77 -6.28 0.65
CA ALA A 224 -33.74 -5.89 1.66
C ALA A 224 -34.42 -4.58 1.21
N GLY A 225 -35.74 -4.63 1.02
CA GLY A 225 -36.52 -3.46 0.62
C GLY A 225 -36.45 -2.39 1.71
N SER A 226 -36.17 -1.17 1.31
CA SER A 226 -35.98 -0.03 2.23
C SER A 226 -37.24 0.80 2.46
N SER A 227 -38.36 0.44 1.86
CA SER A 227 -39.53 1.31 1.86
C SER A 227 -40.56 0.90 2.90
N GLY A 228 -40.59 1.57 4.03
CA GLY A 228 -41.72 1.61 4.95
C GLY A 228 -41.52 0.92 6.29
N ASP A 229 -40.41 0.28 6.57
CA ASP A 229 -40.14 -0.30 7.88
C ASP A 229 -39.62 0.78 8.86
N ASP A 230 -40.16 0.76 10.07
CA ASP A 230 -39.64 1.54 11.19
C ASP A 230 -38.14 1.25 11.36
N PRO A 231 -37.28 2.26 11.60
CA PRO A 231 -35.84 2.09 11.77
C PRO A 231 -35.43 1.01 12.78
N CYS A 232 -36.19 0.87 13.86
CA CYS A 232 -35.92 -0.18 14.86
C CYS A 232 -36.20 -1.59 14.33
N THR A 233 -37.23 -1.75 13.51
CA THR A 233 -37.53 -2.99 12.82
C THR A 233 -36.47 -3.38 11.82
N MET A 234 -35.92 -2.40 11.09
CA MET A 234 -34.77 -2.62 10.20
C MET A 234 -33.53 -3.01 11.00
N PHE A 235 -33.24 -2.32 12.08
CA PHE A 235 -32.10 -2.62 12.95
C PHE A 235 -32.18 -4.02 13.56
N SER A 236 -33.37 -4.49 13.93
CA SER A 236 -33.55 -5.85 14.47
C SER A 236 -33.20 -6.97 13.48
N ARG A 237 -33.17 -6.68 12.16
CA ARG A 237 -32.78 -7.62 11.10
C ARG A 237 -31.27 -7.62 10.85
N VAL A 238 -30.55 -6.63 11.36
CA VAL A 238 -29.08 -6.57 11.26
C VAL A 238 -28.50 -7.65 12.18
N ARG A 239 -27.66 -8.50 11.62
CA ARG A 239 -26.93 -9.48 12.44
C ARG A 239 -25.97 -8.74 13.36
N PHE A 240 -25.94 -9.19 14.61
CA PHE A 240 -24.96 -8.67 15.57
C PHE A 240 -23.54 -8.88 15.01
N PRO A 241 -22.72 -7.83 14.88
CA PRO A 241 -21.39 -7.92 14.27
C PRO A 241 -20.40 -8.56 15.25
N VAL A 242 -20.52 -9.87 15.43
CA VAL A 242 -19.70 -10.63 16.38
C VAL A 242 -18.21 -10.45 16.12
N GLU A 243 -17.81 -10.36 14.84
CA GLU A 243 -16.41 -10.21 14.42
C GLU A 243 -15.80 -8.87 14.82
N GLU A 244 -16.60 -7.82 15.03
CA GLU A 244 -16.11 -6.53 15.53
C GLU A 244 -15.83 -6.56 17.04
N PHE A 245 -16.54 -7.45 17.78
CA PHE A 245 -16.36 -7.59 19.23
C PHE A 245 -15.37 -8.70 19.59
N PHE A 246 -15.28 -9.71 18.75
CA PHE A 246 -14.30 -10.77 18.85
C PHE A 246 -13.43 -10.69 17.62
N PRO A 247 -12.21 -10.12 17.73
CA PRO A 247 -11.30 -10.13 16.60
C PRO A 247 -11.19 -11.57 16.10
N PRO A 248 -11.13 -11.80 14.76
CA PRO A 248 -10.98 -13.13 14.20
C PRO A 248 -9.86 -13.81 14.96
N GLU A 249 -10.10 -15.07 15.37
CA GLU A 249 -9.18 -15.82 16.21
C GLU A 249 -7.75 -15.62 15.71
N SER A 250 -7.07 -14.64 16.30
CA SER A 250 -5.64 -14.50 16.17
C SER A 250 -5.06 -15.81 16.65
N LEU A 251 -4.10 -16.33 15.93
CA LEU A 251 -3.25 -17.45 16.38
C LEU A 251 -3.08 -17.40 17.90
N PRO A 252 -3.26 -18.51 18.62
CA PRO A 252 -3.13 -18.53 20.07
C PRO A 252 -1.87 -17.77 20.48
N ALA A 253 -1.97 -16.93 21.48
CA ALA A 253 -0.87 -16.06 21.93
C ALA A 253 0.46 -16.81 22.17
N GLU A 254 0.40 -18.12 22.36
CA GLU A 254 1.55 -19.01 22.47
C GLU A 254 2.33 -19.20 21.14
N GLU A 255 1.69 -19.12 19.99
CA GLU A 255 2.38 -19.20 18.70
C GLU A 255 3.03 -17.87 18.31
N GLN A 256 2.43 -16.74 18.70
CA GLN A 256 3.02 -15.41 18.46
C GLN A 256 4.29 -15.18 19.30
N TYR A 257 4.41 -15.82 20.48
CA TYR A 257 5.60 -15.68 21.33
C TYR A 257 6.75 -16.61 20.92
N ARG A 258 6.47 -17.74 20.26
CA ARG A 258 7.52 -18.67 19.80
C ARG A 258 8.34 -18.16 18.63
N ASP A 259 7.77 -17.29 17.81
CA ASP A 259 8.47 -16.68 16.67
C ASP A 259 9.26 -15.42 17.05
N LEU A 260 9.21 -15.00 18.31
CA LEU A 260 9.92 -13.82 18.82
C LEU A 260 11.17 -14.15 19.67
N ILE A 261 11.45 -15.45 19.91
CA ILE A 261 12.63 -15.97 20.58
C ILE A 261 13.40 -16.84 19.59
#